data_a0349160e096d666d97d0d819edc61e8
#
_entry.id   a0349160e096d666d97d0d819edc61e8
#
_cell.length_a   1.000
_cell.length_b   1.000
_cell.length_c   1.000
_cell.angle_alpha   90.00
_cell.angle_beta   90.00
_cell.angle_gamma   90.00
#
_symmetry.space_group_name_H-M   'P 1'
#
loop_
_entity.id
_entity.type
_entity.pdbx_description
1 polymer ?
#
loop_
_entity_poly.entity_id
_entity_poly.type
_entity_poly.pdbx_seq_one_letter_code
_entity_poly.pdbx_strand_id
1 'polypeptide(L)'
;SDSLYLLNGSQYRVWNGTALTDVGGYRPLVAVSVPPEGGGTTLEQVNKMTGARRVRVSPDGTATVFHLPEQNLESVDYVQYVATGTDITSYDVDLTAGTVTIAPAPAEGTNSIEIGYSVAEDTAAEIRAMRYAELYNGSQDTRVFVYGDGTNRCFYSGIDYDGLPRADYFPDLNVAHVGDENTAITAMIRHYDRLLCFKLDSAWAIGYSQVTLADGTITAGFYVAPINRSVGNCAPGQAVLVENRPRTLDGRSVVEWKSTSSSGNINGDERNAERVSQRVDETIRTFDLATAKTFYDKYAHEYYVIGADGTALVHGIDADAWYVYTNFAAKCLINYMEELYFGTADG
;
A
#
# COMPACT_ATOMS: atom_id res chain seq x y z
N SER A 1 -4.07 -5.91 17.22
CA SER A 1 -2.67 -6.21 17.61
C SER A 1 -1.75 -5.22 16.93
N ASP A 2 -0.83 -4.65 17.69
CA ASP A 2 0.13 -3.69 17.17
C ASP A 2 1.21 -4.45 16.40
N SER A 3 1.10 -4.45 15.09
CA SER A 3 2.08 -5.09 14.19
C SER A 3 2.75 -4.04 13.33
N LEU A 4 4.07 -4.16 13.17
CA LEU A 4 4.87 -3.30 12.31
C LEU A 4 5.14 -4.03 10.99
N TYR A 5 4.70 -3.46 9.89
CA TYR A 5 4.95 -3.98 8.54
C TYR A 5 6.18 -3.29 7.94
N LEU A 6 7.04 -4.07 7.30
CA LEU A 6 8.33 -3.64 6.76
C LEU A 6 8.47 -4.03 5.29
N LEU A 7 8.78 -3.05 4.45
CA LEU A 7 9.09 -3.20 3.02
C LEU A 7 10.52 -2.75 2.72
N ASN A 8 11.24 -3.47 1.88
CA ASN A 8 12.62 -3.12 1.51
C ASN A 8 12.94 -3.24 0.01
N GLY A 9 11.94 -3.51 -0.83
CA GLY A 9 12.11 -3.72 -2.28
C GLY A 9 12.39 -5.18 -2.69
N SER A 10 12.36 -6.11 -1.74
CA SER A 10 12.49 -7.54 -1.99
C SER A 10 11.69 -8.41 -1.03
N GLN A 11 11.34 -7.86 0.12
CA GLN A 11 10.63 -8.56 1.20
C GLN A 11 9.50 -7.69 1.74
N TYR A 12 8.41 -8.34 2.11
CA TYR A 12 7.34 -7.76 2.90
C TYR A 12 7.18 -8.58 4.17
N ARG A 13 7.55 -7.99 5.30
CA ARG A 13 7.62 -8.68 6.59
C ARG A 13 6.78 -7.98 7.63
N VAL A 14 6.40 -8.73 8.66
CA VAL A 14 5.63 -8.23 9.80
C VAL A 14 6.34 -8.60 11.11
N TRP A 15 6.48 -7.60 11.99
CA TRP A 15 6.92 -7.74 13.36
C TRP A 15 5.71 -7.62 14.29
N ASN A 16 5.45 -8.62 15.09
CA ASN A 16 4.31 -8.68 16.02
C ASN A 16 4.67 -8.37 17.47
N GLY A 17 5.82 -7.76 17.71
CA GLY A 17 6.37 -7.52 19.05
C GLY A 17 7.30 -8.61 19.55
N THR A 18 7.29 -9.81 18.94
CA THR A 18 8.08 -10.96 19.37
C THR A 18 8.89 -11.58 18.24
N ALA A 19 8.29 -11.75 17.07
CA ALA A 19 8.91 -12.39 15.92
C ALA A 19 8.75 -11.55 14.64
N LEU A 20 9.77 -11.60 13.79
CA LEU A 20 9.75 -11.03 12.45
C LEU A 20 9.54 -12.15 11.43
N THR A 21 8.37 -12.17 10.77
CA THR A 21 7.99 -13.19 9.80
C THR A 21 7.64 -12.57 8.46
N ASP A 22 7.62 -13.37 7.41
CA ASP A 22 7.10 -12.94 6.13
C ASP A 22 5.57 -12.77 6.22
N VAL A 23 5.01 -11.79 5.49
CA VAL A 23 3.56 -11.60 5.40
C VAL A 23 2.99 -12.71 4.54
N GLY A 24 2.15 -13.57 5.13
CA GLY A 24 1.64 -14.79 4.49
C GLY A 24 0.49 -14.56 3.50
N GLY A 25 -0.18 -13.43 3.58
CA GLY A 25 -1.35 -13.11 2.76
C GLY A 25 -2.68 -13.62 3.34
N TYR A 26 -3.68 -12.76 3.26
CA TYR A 26 -5.07 -13.09 3.60
C TYR A 26 -5.65 -14.06 2.57
N ARG A 27 -6.45 -15.02 3.01
CA ARG A 27 -7.19 -15.97 2.16
C ARG A 27 -8.58 -15.40 1.85
N PRO A 28 -8.83 -14.84 0.65
CA PRO A 28 -10.12 -14.23 0.32
C PRO A 28 -11.23 -15.28 0.15
N LEU A 29 -12.46 -14.90 0.49
CA LEU A 29 -13.67 -15.62 0.20
C LEU A 29 -14.15 -15.28 -1.21
N VAL A 30 -13.65 -15.99 -2.22
CA VAL A 30 -13.81 -15.58 -3.62
C VAL A 30 -15.23 -15.83 -4.17
N ALA A 31 -15.96 -16.82 -3.63
CA ALA A 31 -17.33 -17.08 -4.03
C ALA A 31 -18.18 -17.63 -2.88
N VAL A 32 -19.48 -17.33 -2.94
CA VAL A 32 -20.51 -17.82 -2.03
C VAL A 32 -21.69 -18.38 -2.82
N SER A 33 -22.54 -19.13 -2.14
CA SER A 33 -23.72 -19.78 -2.75
C SER A 33 -23.36 -20.65 -3.95
N VAL A 34 -22.20 -21.32 -3.87
CA VAL A 34 -21.69 -22.17 -4.93
C VAL A 34 -22.48 -23.49 -4.91
N PRO A 35 -23.31 -23.82 -5.93
CA PRO A 35 -23.99 -25.10 -6.02
C PRO A 35 -22.98 -26.21 -6.38
N PRO A 36 -23.38 -27.51 -6.29
CA PRO A 36 -22.48 -28.63 -6.61
C PRO A 36 -21.81 -28.53 -7.98
N GLU A 37 -22.55 -28.04 -9.00
CA GLU A 37 -22.07 -27.89 -10.38
C GLU A 37 -21.06 -26.75 -10.58
N GLY A 38 -20.77 -25.97 -9.53
CA GLY A 38 -19.90 -24.80 -9.60
C GLY A 38 -20.64 -23.49 -9.91
N GLY A 39 -19.89 -22.41 -10.06
CA GLY A 39 -20.45 -21.06 -10.24
C GLY A 39 -20.62 -20.33 -8.91
N GLY A 40 -21.85 -19.88 -8.60
CA GLY A 40 -22.14 -19.09 -7.39
C GLY A 40 -21.97 -17.58 -7.61
N THR A 41 -21.96 -16.83 -6.52
CA THR A 41 -21.80 -15.37 -6.52
C THR A 41 -20.36 -15.00 -6.14
N THR A 42 -19.67 -14.31 -7.03
CA THR A 42 -18.33 -13.76 -6.74
C THR A 42 -18.43 -12.72 -5.62
N LEU A 43 -17.49 -12.75 -4.69
CA LEU A 43 -17.51 -11.88 -3.52
C LEU A 43 -16.21 -11.09 -3.38
N GLU A 44 -15.11 -11.71 -2.95
CA GLU A 44 -13.82 -11.06 -2.83
C GLU A 44 -12.94 -11.33 -4.05
N GLN A 45 -12.08 -10.39 -4.37
CA GLN A 45 -11.07 -10.57 -5.41
C GLN A 45 -9.91 -11.44 -4.88
N VAL A 46 -9.19 -12.06 -5.79
CA VAL A 46 -7.99 -12.83 -5.46
C VAL A 46 -6.90 -11.93 -4.86
N ASN A 47 -6.09 -12.48 -3.99
CA ASN A 47 -5.03 -11.76 -3.30
C ASN A 47 -3.68 -11.99 -3.98
N LYS A 48 -3.02 -10.94 -4.43
CA LYS A 48 -1.66 -11.02 -5.02
C LYS A 48 -0.61 -11.62 -4.08
N MET A 49 -0.83 -11.57 -2.77
CA MET A 49 0.13 -12.07 -1.78
C MET A 49 0.14 -13.60 -1.65
N THR A 50 -0.90 -14.29 -2.14
CA THR A 50 -1.06 -15.73 -1.96
C THR A 50 -2.00 -16.33 -2.99
N GLY A 51 -1.74 -17.56 -3.41
CA GLY A 51 -2.69 -18.38 -4.18
C GLY A 51 -3.80 -19.01 -3.34
N ALA A 52 -3.78 -18.85 -2.02
CA ALA A 52 -4.78 -19.41 -1.13
C ALA A 52 -6.13 -18.69 -1.24
N ARG A 53 -7.21 -19.46 -1.36
CA ARG A 53 -8.58 -18.97 -1.55
C ARG A 53 -9.55 -19.82 -0.73
N ARG A 54 -10.76 -19.33 -0.55
CA ARG A 54 -11.86 -20.10 0.04
C ARG A 54 -13.16 -19.81 -0.67
N VAL A 55 -14.05 -20.80 -0.66
CA VAL A 55 -15.40 -20.69 -1.19
C VAL A 55 -16.40 -21.26 -0.20
N ARG A 56 -17.63 -20.80 -0.25
CA ARG A 56 -18.74 -21.42 0.48
C ARG A 56 -19.69 -22.08 -0.48
N VAL A 57 -19.82 -23.40 -0.34
CA VAL A 57 -20.71 -24.21 -1.15
C VAL A 57 -22.04 -24.43 -0.47
N SER A 58 -23.08 -24.63 -1.28
CA SER A 58 -24.47 -24.85 -0.87
C SER A 58 -24.89 -26.24 -1.33
N PRO A 59 -24.70 -27.30 -0.51
CA PRO A 59 -25.12 -28.66 -0.82
C PRO A 59 -26.63 -28.74 -1.03
N ASP A 60 -27.06 -29.62 -1.94
CA ASP A 60 -28.47 -29.92 -2.27
C ASP A 60 -29.02 -31.15 -1.53
N GLY A 61 -28.23 -31.78 -0.66
CA GLY A 61 -28.58 -32.98 0.08
C GLY A 61 -28.38 -34.29 -0.69
N THR A 62 -27.98 -34.26 -1.94
CA THR A 62 -27.85 -35.44 -2.81
C THR A 62 -26.50 -35.55 -3.50
N ALA A 63 -25.95 -34.43 -3.95
CA ALA A 63 -24.67 -34.38 -4.60
C ALA A 63 -23.51 -34.66 -3.64
N THR A 64 -22.54 -35.42 -4.12
CA THR A 64 -21.28 -35.69 -3.43
C THR A 64 -20.12 -34.96 -4.03
N VAL A 65 -20.19 -34.51 -5.30
CA VAL A 65 -19.10 -33.81 -6.01
C VAL A 65 -19.40 -32.32 -6.07
N PHE A 66 -18.43 -31.52 -5.67
CA PHE A 66 -18.49 -30.06 -5.67
C PHE A 66 -17.40 -29.50 -6.56
N HIS A 67 -17.78 -28.64 -7.52
CA HIS A 67 -16.87 -27.98 -8.43
C HIS A 67 -16.41 -26.63 -7.86
N LEU A 68 -15.10 -26.44 -7.79
CA LEU A 68 -14.49 -25.17 -7.38
C LEU A 68 -14.38 -24.19 -8.55
N PRO A 69 -14.24 -22.88 -8.32
CA PRO A 69 -14.13 -21.89 -9.38
C PRO A 69 -12.94 -22.09 -10.31
N GLU A 70 -11.84 -22.67 -9.79
CA GLU A 70 -10.60 -22.90 -10.52
C GLU A 70 -10.32 -24.39 -10.69
N GLN A 71 -9.48 -24.66 -11.70
CA GLN A 71 -8.91 -25.98 -12.01
C GLN A 71 -7.37 -25.94 -11.84
N ASN A 72 -6.72 -27.10 -11.91
CA ASN A 72 -5.27 -27.23 -11.72
C ASN A 72 -4.80 -26.64 -10.38
N LEU A 73 -5.46 -27.04 -9.31
CA LEU A 73 -5.17 -26.62 -7.95
C LEU A 73 -3.81 -27.15 -7.49
N GLU A 74 -3.14 -26.43 -6.58
CA GLU A 74 -1.99 -26.97 -5.82
C GLU A 74 -2.43 -27.89 -4.70
N SER A 75 -3.47 -27.47 -3.96
CA SER A 75 -3.98 -28.20 -2.82
C SER A 75 -5.43 -27.83 -2.51
N VAL A 76 -6.12 -28.73 -1.82
CA VAL A 76 -7.27 -28.41 -0.98
C VAL A 76 -6.80 -28.49 0.45
N ASP A 77 -6.87 -27.37 1.16
CA ASP A 77 -6.20 -27.21 2.47
C ASP A 77 -7.11 -27.64 3.62
N TYR A 78 -8.41 -27.42 3.46
CA TYR A 78 -9.43 -27.85 4.42
C TYR A 78 -10.83 -27.88 3.79
N VAL A 79 -11.70 -28.69 4.36
CA VAL A 79 -13.14 -28.70 4.12
C VAL A 79 -13.83 -28.70 5.47
N GLN A 80 -14.69 -27.72 5.76
CA GLN A 80 -15.29 -27.56 7.09
C GLN A 80 -16.75 -27.09 7.02
N TYR A 81 -17.51 -27.44 8.08
CA TYR A 81 -18.83 -26.85 8.28
C TYR A 81 -18.74 -25.41 8.78
N VAL A 82 -19.34 -24.45 8.09
CA VAL A 82 -19.29 -23.03 8.44
C VAL A 82 -19.86 -22.75 9.82
N ALA A 83 -20.97 -23.40 10.19
CA ALA A 83 -21.66 -23.15 11.46
C ALA A 83 -20.87 -23.55 12.71
N THR A 84 -20.05 -24.61 12.60
CA THR A 84 -19.32 -25.19 13.75
C THR A 84 -17.81 -25.05 13.66
N GLY A 85 -17.27 -24.73 12.48
CA GLY A 85 -15.83 -24.79 12.19
C GLY A 85 -15.26 -26.22 12.28
N THR A 86 -16.10 -27.25 12.23
CA THR A 86 -15.66 -28.65 12.33
C THR A 86 -15.20 -29.12 10.97
N ASP A 87 -14.01 -29.74 10.93
CA ASP A 87 -13.47 -30.32 9.70
C ASP A 87 -14.26 -31.53 9.23
N ILE A 88 -14.47 -31.61 7.94
CA ILE A 88 -14.95 -32.79 7.22
C ILE A 88 -13.69 -33.51 6.76
N THR A 89 -13.44 -34.71 7.31
CA THR A 89 -12.21 -35.47 7.03
C THR A 89 -12.40 -36.56 5.97
N SER A 90 -13.65 -36.89 5.61
CA SER A 90 -13.99 -37.90 4.60
C SER A 90 -14.29 -37.22 3.27
N TYR A 91 -13.26 -36.87 2.52
CA TYR A 91 -13.37 -36.33 1.17
C TYR A 91 -12.18 -36.76 0.30
N ASP A 92 -12.41 -36.79 -1.01
CA ASP A 92 -11.40 -37.00 -2.05
C ASP A 92 -11.30 -35.75 -2.93
N VAL A 93 -10.14 -35.53 -3.56
CA VAL A 93 -9.86 -34.33 -4.36
C VAL A 93 -9.31 -34.72 -5.72
N ASP A 94 -9.88 -34.14 -6.77
CA ASP A 94 -9.25 -34.08 -8.10
C ASP A 94 -8.70 -32.66 -8.31
N LEU A 95 -7.41 -32.48 -8.12
CA LEU A 95 -6.73 -31.18 -8.26
C LEU A 95 -6.79 -30.67 -9.69
N THR A 96 -6.73 -31.58 -10.68
CA THR A 96 -6.76 -31.18 -12.10
C THR A 96 -8.14 -30.69 -12.51
N ALA A 97 -9.18 -31.39 -12.11
CA ALA A 97 -10.56 -30.99 -12.40
C ALA A 97 -11.07 -29.85 -11.49
N GLY A 98 -10.40 -29.59 -10.35
CA GLY A 98 -10.86 -28.63 -9.35
C GLY A 98 -12.13 -29.10 -8.65
N THR A 99 -12.20 -30.38 -8.27
CA THR A 99 -13.38 -30.94 -7.61
C THR A 99 -13.07 -31.54 -6.26
N VAL A 100 -14.04 -31.46 -5.34
CA VAL A 100 -14.00 -32.07 -4.02
C VAL A 100 -15.19 -33.02 -3.91
N THR A 101 -14.91 -34.31 -3.62
CA THR A 101 -15.94 -35.34 -3.43
C THR A 101 -16.10 -35.60 -1.93
N ILE A 102 -17.27 -35.33 -1.38
CA ILE A 102 -17.59 -35.54 0.04
C ILE A 102 -18.57 -36.71 0.14
N ALA A 103 -18.20 -37.74 0.90
CA ALA A 103 -19.04 -38.90 1.09
C ALA A 103 -19.19 -39.24 2.59
N PRO A 104 -20.45 -39.46 3.07
CA PRO A 104 -21.72 -39.38 2.37
C PRO A 104 -22.09 -37.97 1.92
N ALA A 105 -23.10 -37.83 1.04
CA ALA A 105 -23.61 -36.53 0.62
C ALA A 105 -23.97 -35.64 1.81
N PRO A 106 -23.47 -34.41 1.84
CA PRO A 106 -23.79 -33.46 2.92
C PRO A 106 -25.28 -33.10 2.91
N ALA A 107 -25.83 -32.80 4.08
CA ALA A 107 -27.21 -32.30 4.17
C ALA A 107 -27.37 -30.97 3.41
N GLU A 108 -28.56 -30.76 2.84
CA GLU A 108 -28.92 -29.51 2.17
C GLU A 108 -28.66 -28.31 3.09
N GLY A 109 -28.06 -27.25 2.53
CA GLY A 109 -27.78 -26.03 3.30
C GLY A 109 -27.12 -24.94 2.48
N THR A 110 -27.56 -23.70 2.70
CA THR A 110 -26.99 -22.52 2.03
C THR A 110 -25.68 -22.11 2.69
N ASN A 111 -24.58 -22.04 1.90
CA ASN A 111 -23.25 -21.66 2.40
C ASN A 111 -22.81 -22.49 3.62
N SER A 112 -23.22 -23.74 3.71
CA SER A 112 -23.03 -24.54 4.91
C SER A 112 -21.65 -25.18 5.03
N ILE A 113 -20.91 -25.29 3.91
CA ILE A 113 -19.56 -25.84 3.87
C ILE A 113 -18.61 -24.81 3.28
N GLU A 114 -17.45 -24.60 3.92
CA GLU A 114 -16.36 -23.81 3.41
C GLU A 114 -15.21 -24.73 2.97
N ILE A 115 -14.71 -24.49 1.76
CA ILE A 115 -13.57 -25.20 1.19
C ILE A 115 -12.45 -24.20 0.99
N GLY A 116 -11.33 -24.42 1.68
CA GLY A 116 -10.08 -23.69 1.48
C GLY A 116 -9.15 -24.47 0.55
N TYR A 117 -8.65 -23.79 -0.47
CA TYR A 117 -7.77 -24.37 -1.49
C TYR A 117 -6.72 -23.37 -1.92
N SER A 118 -5.70 -23.83 -2.62
CA SER A 118 -4.62 -23.00 -3.15
C SER A 118 -4.39 -23.31 -4.62
N VAL A 119 -4.04 -22.27 -5.39
CA VAL A 119 -3.58 -22.37 -6.77
C VAL A 119 -2.13 -21.89 -6.85
N ALA A 120 -1.39 -22.38 -7.82
CA ALA A 120 -0.05 -21.90 -8.11
C ALA A 120 -0.13 -20.46 -8.60
N GLU A 121 0.33 -19.52 -7.80
CA GLU A 121 0.38 -18.12 -8.15
C GLU A 121 1.63 -17.47 -7.57
N ASP A 122 2.36 -16.69 -8.39
CA ASP A 122 3.59 -15.99 -8.00
C ASP A 122 3.49 -14.48 -8.30
N THR A 123 2.37 -13.86 -7.92
CA THR A 123 2.20 -12.41 -8.01
C THR A 123 2.66 -11.67 -6.76
N ALA A 124 2.93 -12.39 -5.67
CA ALA A 124 3.45 -11.82 -4.42
C ALA A 124 4.78 -11.08 -4.62
N ALA A 125 5.57 -11.46 -5.62
CA ALA A 125 6.80 -10.81 -6.02
C ALA A 125 6.58 -9.32 -6.37
N GLU A 126 5.43 -8.96 -6.97
CA GLU A 126 5.11 -7.58 -7.31
C GLU A 126 4.96 -6.71 -6.06
N ILE A 127 4.28 -7.21 -5.02
CA ILE A 127 4.13 -6.48 -3.75
C ILE A 127 5.45 -6.43 -2.98
N ARG A 128 6.21 -7.52 -2.96
CA ARG A 128 7.52 -7.59 -2.28
C ARG A 128 8.57 -6.68 -2.92
N ALA A 129 8.45 -6.37 -4.21
CA ALA A 129 9.33 -5.43 -4.92
C ALA A 129 9.13 -3.98 -4.50
N MET A 130 8.03 -3.64 -3.82
CA MET A 130 7.76 -2.30 -3.34
C MET A 130 8.68 -1.93 -2.17
N ARG A 131 9.04 -0.64 -2.07
CA ARG A 131 10.00 -0.14 -1.07
C ARG A 131 9.38 0.77 -0.04
N TYR A 132 8.29 1.43 -0.38
CA TYR A 132 7.69 2.49 0.40
C TYR A 132 6.19 2.24 0.57
N ALA A 133 5.64 2.75 1.66
CA ALA A 133 4.22 2.65 1.94
C ALA A 133 3.68 3.96 2.51
N GLU A 134 2.43 4.26 2.19
CA GLU A 134 1.65 5.34 2.78
C GLU A 134 0.25 4.85 3.14
N LEU A 135 -0.32 5.42 4.19
CA LEU A 135 -1.67 5.11 4.62
C LEU A 135 -2.66 6.12 4.04
N TYR A 136 -3.68 5.62 3.33
CA TYR A 136 -4.68 6.49 2.73
C TYR A 136 -5.98 5.76 2.42
N ASN A 137 -7.10 6.42 2.65
CA ASN A 137 -8.44 6.04 2.18
C ASN A 137 -9.38 7.26 2.24
N GLY A 138 -9.06 8.31 1.49
CA GLY A 138 -9.76 9.58 1.59
C GLY A 138 -9.50 10.29 2.92
N SER A 139 -10.55 10.52 3.72
CA SER A 139 -10.41 11.13 5.05
C SER A 139 -9.88 10.18 6.13
N GLN A 140 -9.67 8.90 5.81
CA GLN A 140 -9.23 7.85 6.75
C GLN A 140 -7.91 7.22 6.28
N ASP A 141 -7.20 6.55 7.21
CA ASP A 141 -5.93 5.87 6.96
C ASP A 141 -6.12 4.36 7.07
N THR A 142 -7.04 3.81 6.27
CA THR A 142 -7.44 2.41 6.41
C THR A 142 -6.88 1.48 5.35
N ARG A 143 -6.22 2.02 4.30
CA ARG A 143 -5.56 1.21 3.26
C ARG A 143 -4.08 1.53 3.19
N VAL A 144 -3.30 0.51 2.95
CA VAL A 144 -1.85 0.63 2.72
C VAL A 144 -1.62 0.76 1.22
N PHE A 145 -1.06 1.89 0.79
CA PHE A 145 -0.55 2.08 -0.57
C PHE A 145 0.93 1.76 -0.58
N VAL A 146 1.36 0.87 -1.48
CA VAL A 146 2.77 0.47 -1.63
C VAL A 146 3.27 0.85 -3.02
N TYR A 147 4.52 1.36 -3.09
CA TYR A 147 5.13 1.88 -4.32
C TYR A 147 6.65 1.75 -4.29
N GLY A 148 7.32 2.09 -5.40
CA GLY A 148 8.78 2.21 -5.46
C GLY A 148 9.49 1.01 -6.06
N ASP A 149 8.84 0.28 -6.97
CA ASP A 149 9.42 -0.78 -7.79
C ASP A 149 10.14 -0.25 -9.05
N GLY A 150 10.22 1.08 -9.20
CA GLY A 150 10.79 1.72 -10.39
C GLY A 150 9.78 1.97 -11.52
N THR A 151 8.49 1.79 -11.26
CA THR A 151 7.42 2.04 -12.23
C THR A 151 6.49 3.19 -11.80
N ASN A 152 5.50 3.52 -12.63
CA ASN A 152 4.45 4.51 -12.34
C ASN A 152 3.26 3.91 -11.57
N ARG A 153 3.32 2.66 -11.14
CA ARG A 153 2.23 1.98 -10.45
C ARG A 153 2.39 1.97 -8.93
N CYS A 154 1.27 1.95 -8.25
CA CYS A 154 1.19 1.63 -6.84
C CYS A 154 0.03 0.65 -6.61
N PHE A 155 0.21 -0.27 -5.67
CA PHE A 155 -0.86 -1.15 -5.22
C PHE A 155 -1.45 -0.64 -3.92
N TYR A 156 -2.72 -0.96 -3.67
CA TYR A 156 -3.35 -0.62 -2.41
C TYR A 156 -4.10 -1.80 -1.82
N SER A 157 -4.03 -1.90 -0.50
CA SER A 157 -4.62 -3.01 0.24
C SER A 157 -6.15 -3.02 0.19
N GLY A 158 -6.74 -4.18 0.39
CA GLY A 158 -8.17 -4.44 0.41
C GLY A 158 -8.79 -4.26 1.80
N ILE A 159 -10.11 -4.35 1.78
CA ILE A 159 -10.97 -4.53 2.96
C ILE A 159 -11.55 -5.92 2.79
N ASP A 160 -11.52 -6.75 3.82
CA ASP A 160 -12.01 -8.11 3.76
C ASP A 160 -13.56 -8.18 3.82
N TYR A 161 -14.08 -9.38 3.67
CA TYR A 161 -15.52 -9.65 3.70
C TYR A 161 -16.23 -9.14 4.97
N ASP A 162 -15.52 -9.13 6.10
CA ASP A 162 -16.03 -8.64 7.39
C ASP A 162 -15.93 -7.11 7.53
N GLY A 163 -15.45 -6.41 6.49
CA GLY A 163 -15.29 -4.97 6.47
C GLY A 163 -14.02 -4.48 7.16
N LEU A 164 -13.05 -5.36 7.45
CA LEU A 164 -11.81 -5.01 8.13
C LEU A 164 -10.70 -4.65 7.14
N PRO A 165 -10.01 -3.53 7.33
CA PRO A 165 -8.83 -3.18 6.54
C PRO A 165 -7.70 -4.19 6.78
N ARG A 166 -7.06 -4.65 5.70
CA ARG A 166 -6.03 -5.68 5.74
C ARG A 166 -4.74 -5.21 5.09
N ALA A 167 -3.63 -5.25 5.81
CA ALA A 167 -2.31 -4.98 5.25
C ALA A 167 -1.69 -6.19 4.50
N ASP A 168 -2.30 -7.36 4.62
CA ASP A 168 -1.90 -8.62 3.99
C ASP A 168 -2.84 -9.06 2.86
N TYR A 169 -3.71 -8.13 2.40
CA TYR A 169 -4.65 -8.36 1.29
C TYR A 169 -4.47 -7.30 0.21
N PHE A 170 -3.93 -7.68 -0.93
CA PHE A 170 -3.80 -6.85 -2.12
C PHE A 170 -4.61 -7.48 -3.26
N PRO A 171 -5.88 -7.09 -3.39
CA PRO A 171 -6.71 -7.51 -4.51
C PRO A 171 -6.02 -7.26 -5.85
N ASP A 172 -6.15 -8.16 -6.81
CA ASP A 172 -5.45 -8.11 -8.10
C ASP A 172 -5.77 -6.85 -8.92
N LEU A 173 -6.98 -6.30 -8.78
CA LEU A 173 -7.41 -5.07 -9.44
C LEU A 173 -7.08 -3.79 -8.64
N ASN A 174 -6.56 -3.91 -7.42
CA ASN A 174 -6.22 -2.76 -6.59
C ASN A 174 -4.86 -2.17 -6.98
N VAL A 175 -4.77 -1.66 -8.18
CA VAL A 175 -3.61 -0.98 -8.74
C VAL A 175 -4.00 0.38 -9.28
N ALA A 176 -3.17 1.40 -9.06
CA ALA A 176 -3.31 2.71 -9.67
C ALA A 176 -2.03 3.06 -10.45
N HIS A 177 -2.21 3.60 -11.66
CA HIS A 177 -1.15 4.09 -12.50
C HIS A 177 -1.11 5.62 -12.45
N VAL A 178 0.04 6.17 -12.04
CA VAL A 178 0.22 7.61 -11.84
C VAL A 178 0.93 8.22 -13.04
N GLY A 179 0.19 9.00 -13.83
CA GLY A 179 0.73 9.67 -15.01
C GLY A 179 1.25 8.72 -16.09
N ASP A 180 2.28 9.16 -16.82
CA ASP A 180 2.88 8.37 -17.90
C ASP A 180 3.71 7.20 -17.37
N GLU A 181 3.92 6.19 -18.23
CA GLU A 181 4.61 4.95 -17.88
C GLU A 181 6.15 5.10 -17.86
N ASN A 182 6.69 6.17 -18.42
CA ASN A 182 8.14 6.33 -18.61
C ASN A 182 8.85 6.83 -17.35
N THR A 183 8.10 7.36 -16.39
CA THR A 183 8.66 7.91 -15.15
C THR A 183 8.09 7.22 -13.93
N ALA A 184 8.97 6.82 -13.02
CA ALA A 184 8.61 6.12 -11.79
C ALA A 184 8.02 7.07 -10.73
N ILE A 185 7.21 6.51 -9.84
CA ILE A 185 6.83 7.19 -8.60
C ILE A 185 8.06 7.23 -7.68
N THR A 186 8.46 8.42 -7.28
CA THR A 186 9.61 8.63 -6.40
C THR A 186 9.21 8.80 -4.93
N ALA A 187 8.08 9.45 -4.66
CA ALA A 187 7.58 9.62 -3.30
C ALA A 187 6.06 9.76 -3.30
N MET A 188 5.46 9.38 -2.18
CA MET A 188 4.07 9.68 -1.86
C MET A 188 4.00 10.28 -0.46
N ILE A 189 2.99 11.12 -0.24
CA ILE A 189 2.66 11.63 1.09
C ILE A 189 1.18 11.98 1.17
N ARG A 190 0.54 11.59 2.25
CA ARG A 190 -0.83 12.01 2.51
C ARG A 190 -0.88 13.49 2.90
N HIS A 191 -1.79 14.24 2.27
CA HIS A 191 -2.06 15.63 2.59
C HIS A 191 -3.57 15.88 2.55
N TYR A 192 -4.17 16.15 3.70
CA TYR A 192 -5.62 16.23 3.92
C TYR A 192 -6.33 14.96 3.43
N ASP A 193 -7.26 15.09 2.48
CA ASP A 193 -8.07 14.02 1.90
C ASP A 193 -7.46 13.44 0.60
N ARG A 194 -6.21 13.75 0.28
CA ARG A 194 -5.52 13.29 -0.93
C ARG A 194 -4.18 12.64 -0.60
N LEU A 195 -3.83 11.69 -1.44
CA LEU A 195 -2.48 11.12 -1.48
C LEU A 195 -1.71 11.77 -2.62
N LEU A 196 -0.73 12.60 -2.28
CA LEU A 196 0.14 13.25 -3.26
C LEU A 196 1.19 12.26 -3.74
N CYS A 197 1.39 12.20 -5.05
CA CYS A 197 2.32 11.30 -5.70
C CYS A 197 3.31 12.11 -6.52
N PHE A 198 4.59 11.97 -6.24
CA PHE A 198 5.65 12.70 -6.92
C PHE A 198 6.42 11.77 -7.85
N LYS A 199 6.77 12.29 -9.01
CA LYS A 199 7.69 11.70 -9.97
C LYS A 199 8.88 12.64 -10.10
N LEU A 200 9.86 12.31 -10.94
CA LEU A 200 11.06 13.14 -11.06
C LEU A 200 10.74 14.60 -11.43
N ASP A 201 9.81 14.80 -12.34
CA ASP A 201 9.50 16.08 -12.98
C ASP A 201 8.00 16.46 -12.93
N SER A 202 7.21 15.74 -12.15
CA SER A 202 5.78 15.99 -12.05
C SER A 202 5.20 15.56 -10.71
N ALA A 203 4.05 16.14 -10.37
CA ALA A 203 3.29 15.84 -9.18
C ALA A 203 1.82 15.55 -9.52
N TRP A 204 1.25 14.58 -8.85
CA TRP A 204 -0.08 14.04 -9.05
C TRP A 204 -0.78 13.88 -7.70
N ALA A 205 -2.09 13.73 -7.71
CA ALA A 205 -2.86 13.36 -6.54
C ALA A 205 -3.73 12.14 -6.83
N ILE A 206 -3.77 11.22 -5.89
CA ILE A 206 -4.82 10.20 -5.80
C ILE A 206 -5.90 10.75 -4.88
N GLY A 207 -7.12 10.85 -5.40
CA GLY A 207 -8.30 11.24 -4.65
C GLY A 207 -9.23 10.04 -4.46
N TYR A 208 -9.97 10.03 -3.37
CA TYR A 208 -10.99 9.04 -3.10
C TYR A 208 -12.36 9.52 -3.63
N SER A 209 -13.10 8.62 -4.24
CA SER A 209 -14.50 8.86 -4.61
C SER A 209 -15.35 7.63 -4.32
N GLN A 210 -16.60 7.85 -3.96
CA GLN A 210 -17.60 6.80 -3.92
C GLN A 210 -18.36 6.79 -5.23
N VAL A 211 -18.49 5.61 -5.82
CA VAL A 211 -19.25 5.39 -7.05
C VAL A 211 -20.41 4.47 -6.71
N THR A 212 -21.62 4.92 -6.99
CA THR A 212 -22.81 4.07 -6.89
C THR A 212 -23.01 3.37 -8.22
N LEU A 213 -22.96 2.04 -8.22
CA LEU A 213 -23.21 1.23 -9.39
C LEU A 213 -24.71 1.20 -9.75
N ALA A 214 -25.04 0.71 -10.95
CA ALA A 214 -26.41 0.67 -11.44
C ALA A 214 -27.35 -0.22 -10.59
N ASP A 215 -26.79 -1.18 -9.87
CA ASP A 215 -27.51 -2.06 -8.93
C ASP A 215 -27.70 -1.44 -7.52
N GLY A 216 -27.23 -0.20 -7.32
CA GLY A 216 -27.28 0.50 -6.03
C GLY A 216 -26.10 0.19 -5.11
N THR A 217 -25.17 -0.67 -5.48
CA THR A 217 -23.96 -0.97 -4.71
C THR A 217 -23.03 0.23 -4.70
N ILE A 218 -22.57 0.62 -3.50
CA ILE A 218 -21.58 1.68 -3.35
C ILE A 218 -20.19 1.06 -3.30
N THR A 219 -19.35 1.44 -4.25
CA THR A 219 -17.94 1.02 -4.29
C THR A 219 -17.01 2.22 -4.12
N ALA A 220 -15.87 1.99 -3.48
CA ALA A 220 -14.80 2.97 -3.38
C ALA A 220 -13.94 2.95 -4.64
N GLY A 221 -13.69 4.11 -5.20
CA GLY A 221 -12.79 4.28 -6.33
C GLY A 221 -11.70 5.29 -6.01
N PHE A 222 -10.53 5.10 -6.59
CA PHE A 222 -9.46 6.07 -6.54
C PHE A 222 -9.25 6.66 -7.94
N TYR A 223 -9.19 7.99 -8.01
CA TYR A 223 -8.88 8.68 -9.27
C TYR A 223 -7.55 9.38 -9.17
N VAL A 224 -6.84 9.48 -10.28
CA VAL A 224 -5.54 10.15 -10.40
C VAL A 224 -5.71 11.46 -11.15
N ALA A 225 -5.25 12.56 -10.57
CA ALA A 225 -5.32 13.88 -11.16
C ALA A 225 -3.95 14.57 -11.16
N PRO A 226 -3.57 15.28 -12.23
CA PRO A 226 -2.32 16.04 -12.27
C PRO A 226 -2.39 17.25 -11.35
N ILE A 227 -1.27 17.54 -10.67
CA ILE A 227 -1.08 18.75 -9.86
C ILE A 227 -0.12 19.71 -10.52
N ASN A 228 1.05 19.21 -10.95
CA ASN A 228 2.09 19.99 -11.58
C ASN A 228 2.83 19.10 -12.59
N ARG A 229 3.17 19.67 -13.76
CA ARG A 229 3.81 18.92 -14.86
C ARG A 229 5.26 19.32 -15.12
N SER A 230 5.87 20.07 -14.21
CA SER A 230 7.23 20.57 -14.38
C SER A 230 8.07 20.53 -13.10
N VAL A 231 7.45 20.19 -11.96
CA VAL A 231 8.11 20.08 -10.66
C VAL A 231 7.68 18.80 -9.99
N GLY A 232 8.63 18.08 -9.40
CA GLY A 232 8.37 16.79 -8.73
C GLY A 232 9.30 16.53 -7.55
N ASN A 233 9.86 15.31 -7.51
CA ASN A 233 10.79 14.88 -6.47
C ASN A 233 11.86 13.94 -7.04
N CYS A 234 13.12 14.24 -6.80
CA CYS A 234 14.23 13.39 -7.25
C CYS A 234 14.71 12.37 -6.20
N ALA A 235 14.35 12.55 -4.92
CA ALA A 235 14.82 11.70 -3.82
C ALA A 235 13.80 10.62 -3.46
N PRO A 236 14.05 9.33 -3.76
CA PRO A 236 13.08 8.27 -3.52
C PRO A 236 12.68 8.14 -2.04
N GLY A 237 11.35 8.12 -1.78
CA GLY A 237 10.78 8.04 -0.45
C GLY A 237 10.90 9.32 0.38
N GLN A 238 11.39 10.41 -0.21
CA GLN A 238 11.62 11.67 0.52
C GLN A 238 10.58 12.73 0.15
N ALA A 239 9.42 12.66 0.78
CA ALA A 239 8.45 13.73 0.86
C ALA A 239 8.06 13.89 2.35
N VAL A 240 8.10 15.10 2.87
CA VAL A 240 7.91 15.35 4.30
C VAL A 240 6.92 16.50 4.51
N LEU A 241 6.01 16.34 5.48
CA LEU A 241 5.14 17.43 5.92
C LEU A 241 5.88 18.33 6.90
N VAL A 242 6.07 19.58 6.53
CA VAL A 242 6.60 20.64 7.38
C VAL A 242 5.46 21.60 7.68
N GLU A 243 5.03 21.68 8.94
CA GLU A 243 3.87 22.48 9.35
C GLU A 243 2.64 22.27 8.42
N ASN A 244 2.34 21.00 8.13
CA ASN A 244 1.27 20.59 7.26
C ASN A 244 1.42 21.03 5.78
N ARG A 245 2.63 21.38 5.35
CA ARG A 245 2.96 21.64 3.94
C ARG A 245 3.93 20.60 3.44
N PRO A 246 3.62 19.89 2.36
CA PRO A 246 4.55 18.93 1.80
C PRO A 246 5.80 19.62 1.26
N ARG A 247 6.98 19.03 1.52
CA ARG A 247 8.25 19.43 0.91
C ARG A 247 8.88 18.28 0.17
N THR A 248 9.44 18.57 -1.00
CA THR A 248 10.16 17.65 -1.88
C THR A 248 11.46 18.25 -2.37
N LEU A 249 12.30 17.43 -3.00
CA LEU A 249 13.56 17.82 -3.61
C LEU A 249 13.45 17.73 -5.13
N ASP A 250 13.60 18.84 -5.85
CA ASP A 250 13.44 18.89 -7.32
C ASP A 250 14.76 18.65 -8.10
N GLY A 251 15.80 18.19 -7.43
CA GLY A 251 17.14 17.99 -7.99
C GLY A 251 18.03 19.23 -7.94
N ARG A 252 17.50 20.39 -7.59
CA ARG A 252 18.24 21.66 -7.47
C ARG A 252 17.86 22.49 -6.26
N SER A 253 16.72 22.21 -5.66
CA SER A 253 16.17 23.01 -4.56
C SER A 253 15.23 22.17 -3.69
N VAL A 254 14.88 22.72 -2.53
CA VAL A 254 13.75 22.30 -1.73
C VAL A 254 12.51 23.03 -2.22
N VAL A 255 11.47 22.29 -2.54
CA VAL A 255 10.18 22.80 -2.98
C VAL A 255 9.13 22.55 -1.91
N GLU A 256 8.39 23.58 -1.54
CA GLU A 256 7.22 23.52 -0.68
C GLU A 256 5.95 23.57 -1.51
N TRP A 257 5.01 22.67 -1.22
CA TRP A 257 3.74 22.58 -1.95
C TRP A 257 2.64 23.33 -1.19
N LYS A 258 1.97 24.24 -1.86
CA LYS A 258 0.94 25.11 -1.29
C LYS A 258 -0.40 24.91 -1.97
N SER A 259 -1.46 25.01 -1.20
CA SER A 259 -2.80 25.15 -1.79
C SER A 259 -2.96 26.55 -2.38
N THR A 260 -3.47 26.59 -3.61
CA THR A 260 -3.87 27.84 -4.27
C THR A 260 -5.38 28.08 -4.16
N SER A 261 -6.09 27.19 -3.49
CA SER A 261 -7.54 27.24 -3.30
C SER A 261 -7.94 27.33 -1.83
N SER A 262 -9.15 27.81 -1.57
CA SER A 262 -9.72 27.88 -0.20
C SER A 262 -10.03 26.51 0.43
N SER A 263 -9.99 25.44 -0.35
CA SER A 263 -10.27 24.07 0.15
C SER A 263 -9.12 23.44 0.93
N GLY A 264 -7.95 24.08 0.98
CA GLY A 264 -6.75 23.52 1.59
C GLY A 264 -6.03 22.44 0.76
N ASN A 265 -6.70 21.85 -0.23
CA ASN A 265 -6.12 20.83 -1.10
C ASN A 265 -5.19 21.47 -2.15
N ILE A 266 -4.08 20.79 -2.43
CA ILE A 266 -3.20 21.14 -3.54
C ILE A 266 -3.83 20.61 -4.83
N ASN A 267 -4.28 21.53 -5.67
CA ASN A 267 -4.90 21.26 -6.96
C ASN A 267 -3.94 21.60 -8.10
N GLY A 268 -4.31 21.23 -9.33
CA GLY A 268 -3.55 21.54 -10.53
C GLY A 268 -3.42 23.06 -10.76
N ASP A 269 -2.24 23.59 -10.42
CA ASP A 269 -1.87 25.00 -10.63
C ASP A 269 -0.34 25.08 -10.67
N GLU A 270 0.23 25.78 -11.63
CA GLU A 270 1.69 25.95 -11.74
C GLU A 270 2.30 26.73 -10.58
N ARG A 271 1.49 27.49 -9.82
CA ARG A 271 1.91 28.29 -8.65
C ARG A 271 1.87 27.50 -7.35
N ASN A 272 1.51 26.22 -7.39
CA ASN A 272 1.41 25.39 -6.18
C ASN A 272 2.76 24.92 -5.63
N ALA A 273 3.84 25.05 -6.41
CA ALA A 273 5.19 24.67 -6.04
C ALA A 273 6.05 25.93 -5.81
N GLU A 274 6.52 26.12 -4.59
CA GLU A 274 7.38 27.26 -4.22
C GLU A 274 8.75 26.79 -3.77
N ARG A 275 9.81 27.40 -4.33
CA ARG A 275 11.16 27.09 -3.92
C ARG A 275 11.48 27.82 -2.61
N VAL A 276 11.79 27.07 -1.55
CA VAL A 276 12.09 27.61 -0.21
C VAL A 276 13.59 27.67 0.10
N SER A 277 14.44 27.07 -0.73
CA SER A 277 15.90 27.04 -0.55
C SER A 277 16.65 28.14 -1.30
N GLN A 278 15.99 29.18 -1.82
CA GLN A 278 16.63 30.21 -2.67
C GLN A 278 17.87 30.86 -2.03
N ARG A 279 17.86 31.04 -0.70
CA ARG A 279 18.98 31.66 0.04
C ARG A 279 20.23 30.78 0.11
N VAL A 280 20.09 29.49 -0.16
CA VAL A 280 21.18 28.50 -0.08
C VAL A 280 21.34 27.71 -1.38
N ASP A 281 20.87 28.23 -2.50
CA ASP A 281 20.88 27.54 -3.78
C ASP A 281 22.28 27.09 -4.21
N GLU A 282 23.32 27.87 -3.95
CA GLU A 282 24.69 27.48 -4.27
C GLU A 282 25.17 26.31 -3.40
N THR A 283 24.81 26.28 -2.13
CA THR A 283 25.19 25.19 -1.22
C THR A 283 24.39 23.94 -1.55
N ILE A 284 23.07 24.05 -1.78
CA ILE A 284 22.25 22.87 -2.03
C ILE A 284 22.60 22.17 -3.34
N ARG A 285 23.11 22.89 -4.35
CA ARG A 285 23.61 22.32 -5.61
C ARG A 285 24.86 21.45 -5.44
N THR A 286 25.56 21.54 -4.31
CA THR A 286 26.69 20.65 -4.01
C THR A 286 26.24 19.30 -3.48
N PHE A 287 24.98 19.17 -3.07
CA PHE A 287 24.39 17.93 -2.60
C PHE A 287 23.93 17.06 -3.76
N ASP A 288 24.14 15.76 -3.64
CA ASP A 288 23.42 14.77 -4.43
C ASP A 288 22.02 14.57 -3.84
N LEU A 289 21.08 15.39 -4.29
CA LEU A 289 19.71 15.40 -3.76
C LEU A 289 18.95 14.10 -4.05
N ALA A 290 19.35 13.33 -5.07
CA ALA A 290 18.70 12.05 -5.37
C ALA A 290 18.97 10.99 -4.30
N THR A 291 20.07 11.12 -3.55
CA THR A 291 20.42 10.21 -2.43
C THR A 291 20.19 10.82 -1.06
N ALA A 292 19.82 12.10 -0.99
CA ALA A 292 19.61 12.82 0.25
C ALA A 292 18.45 12.20 1.07
N LYS A 293 18.54 12.37 2.40
CA LYS A 293 17.47 12.07 3.34
C LYS A 293 16.85 13.34 3.85
N THR A 294 15.54 13.33 4.06
CA THR A 294 14.82 14.49 4.60
C THR A 294 14.05 14.11 5.84
N PHE A 295 13.97 15.03 6.78
CA PHE A 295 13.23 14.84 8.02
C PHE A 295 12.75 16.20 8.55
N TYR A 296 11.63 16.19 9.24
CA TYR A 296 11.14 17.35 9.98
C TYR A 296 11.07 17.04 11.48
N ASP A 297 11.92 17.72 12.25
CA ASP A 297 11.82 17.73 13.69
C ASP A 297 10.75 18.73 14.11
N LYS A 298 9.58 18.20 14.47
CA LYS A 298 8.43 19.02 14.86
C LYS A 298 8.59 19.72 16.21
N TYR A 299 9.53 19.29 17.06
CA TYR A 299 9.76 19.87 18.37
C TYR A 299 10.78 20.99 18.32
N ALA A 300 11.82 20.83 17.51
CA ALA A 300 12.81 21.88 17.25
C ALA A 300 12.37 22.86 16.15
N HIS A 301 11.28 22.58 15.41
CA HIS A 301 10.84 23.30 14.21
C HIS A 301 11.94 23.39 13.14
N GLU A 302 12.66 22.28 12.92
CA GLU A 302 13.78 22.20 11.99
C GLU A 302 13.53 21.18 10.88
N TYR A 303 13.76 21.58 9.63
CA TYR A 303 13.70 20.70 8.48
C TYR A 303 15.11 20.38 7.98
N TYR A 304 15.43 19.11 7.90
CA TYR A 304 16.74 18.57 7.54
C TYR A 304 16.76 18.06 6.10
N VAL A 305 17.84 18.39 5.38
CA VAL A 305 18.24 17.75 4.13
C VAL A 305 19.66 17.22 4.33
N ILE A 306 19.81 15.90 4.39
CA ILE A 306 21.04 15.23 4.80
C ILE A 306 21.66 14.55 3.58
N GLY A 307 22.87 14.97 3.23
CA GLY A 307 23.67 14.36 2.18
C GLY A 307 24.32 13.04 2.61
N ALA A 308 24.71 12.26 1.61
CA ALA A 308 25.37 10.96 1.84
C ALA A 308 26.74 11.09 2.55
N ASP A 309 27.38 12.26 2.44
CA ASP A 309 28.67 12.60 3.05
C ASP A 309 28.59 12.99 4.54
N GLY A 310 27.38 13.04 5.11
CA GLY A 310 27.16 13.46 6.50
C GLY A 310 27.10 14.96 6.67
N THR A 311 26.99 15.74 5.59
CA THR A 311 26.64 17.15 5.65
C THR A 311 25.14 17.31 5.64
N ALA A 312 24.56 18.12 6.50
CA ALA A 312 23.14 18.43 6.50
C ALA A 312 22.90 19.93 6.36
N LEU A 313 21.94 20.29 5.51
CA LEU A 313 21.31 21.60 5.48
C LEU A 313 20.07 21.56 6.38
N VAL A 314 20.00 22.48 7.32
CA VAL A 314 18.93 22.56 8.31
C VAL A 314 18.20 23.89 8.15
N HIS A 315 16.92 23.85 7.88
CA HIS A 315 16.05 25.03 7.83
C HIS A 315 15.35 25.20 9.17
N GLY A 316 15.76 26.18 9.96
CA GLY A 316 15.03 26.61 11.14
C GLY A 316 13.79 27.40 10.71
N ILE A 317 12.61 26.83 10.93
CA ILE A 317 11.34 27.37 10.42
C ILE A 317 11.01 28.70 11.06
N ASP A 318 11.16 28.83 12.39
CA ASP A 318 10.81 30.03 13.14
C ASP A 318 11.68 31.24 12.76
N ALA A 319 12.97 30.99 12.46
CA ALA A 319 13.92 32.02 12.07
C ALA A 319 13.96 32.26 10.55
N ASP A 320 13.32 31.43 9.75
CA ASP A 320 13.45 31.35 8.29
C ASP A 320 14.93 31.42 7.86
N ALA A 321 15.77 30.63 8.52
CA ALA A 321 17.22 30.64 8.34
C ALA A 321 17.75 29.23 8.09
N TRP A 322 18.79 29.13 7.24
CA TRP A 322 19.45 27.88 6.89
C TRP A 322 20.80 27.78 7.59
N TYR A 323 21.09 26.60 8.12
CA TYR A 323 22.31 26.23 8.78
C TYR A 323 22.98 25.05 8.11
N VAL A 324 24.29 24.93 8.22
CA VAL A 324 25.06 23.78 7.74
C VAL A 324 25.59 23.01 8.95
N TYR A 325 25.20 21.74 9.07
CA TYR A 325 25.74 20.81 10.05
C TYR A 325 26.69 19.86 9.35
N THR A 326 27.81 19.56 10.00
CA THR A 326 28.82 18.61 9.52
C THR A 326 28.92 17.43 10.48
N ASN A 327 29.43 16.30 10.02
CA ASN A 327 29.53 15.05 10.80
C ASN A 327 28.15 14.53 11.28
N PHE A 328 27.12 14.78 10.50
CA PHE A 328 25.75 14.34 10.78
C PHE A 328 25.37 13.19 9.81
N ALA A 329 25.99 12.01 10.00
CA ALA A 329 25.86 10.86 9.11
C ALA A 329 24.56 10.05 9.34
N ALA A 330 23.44 10.74 9.59
CA ALA A 330 22.16 10.09 9.84
C ALA A 330 21.62 9.39 8.58
N LYS A 331 21.16 8.15 8.73
CA LYS A 331 20.50 7.33 7.70
C LYS A 331 19.00 7.25 7.91
N CYS A 332 18.55 7.32 9.14
CA CYS A 332 17.13 7.40 9.54
C CYS A 332 17.01 8.28 10.77
N LEU A 333 15.87 8.97 10.89
CA LEU A 333 15.59 9.87 12.00
C LEU A 333 14.18 9.59 12.53
N ILE A 334 13.98 9.81 13.82
CA ILE A 334 12.69 9.69 14.49
C ILE A 334 12.63 10.66 15.67
N ASN A 335 11.48 11.29 15.88
CA ASN A 335 11.18 11.96 17.14
C ASN A 335 10.57 10.95 18.13
N TYR A 336 11.16 10.82 19.28
CA TYR A 336 10.65 10.02 20.39
C TYR A 336 10.78 10.79 21.70
N MET A 337 9.69 10.88 22.47
CA MET A 337 9.64 11.64 23.74
C MET A 337 10.22 13.07 23.63
N GLU A 338 9.82 13.79 22.56
CA GLU A 338 10.27 15.18 22.28
C GLU A 338 11.74 15.33 21.89
N GLU A 339 12.49 14.26 21.80
CA GLU A 339 13.89 14.26 21.39
C GLU A 339 14.07 13.68 19.98
N LEU A 340 15.09 14.17 19.28
CA LEU A 340 15.51 13.69 17.98
C LEU A 340 16.51 12.54 18.14
N TYR A 341 16.14 11.37 17.65
CA TYR A 341 17.02 10.22 17.52
C TYR A 341 17.37 9.97 16.06
N PHE A 342 18.58 9.51 15.81
CA PHE A 342 18.99 9.09 14.47
C PHE A 342 19.87 7.85 14.53
N GLY A 343 19.74 7.02 13.49
CA GLY A 343 20.59 5.86 13.26
C GLY A 343 21.65 6.17 12.22
N THR A 344 22.86 5.65 12.42
CA THR A 344 23.96 5.71 11.45
C THR A 344 24.10 4.41 10.69
N ALA A 345 25.07 4.32 9.74
CA ALA A 345 25.32 3.08 9.00
C ALA A 345 25.94 1.97 9.90
N ASP A 346 26.54 2.38 11.00
CA ASP A 346 27.24 1.47 11.92
C ASP A 346 26.36 1.04 13.12
N GLY A 347 25.13 1.53 13.21
CA GLY A 347 24.15 1.23 14.26
C GLY A 347 24.03 2.31 15.31
#